data_45114b2e27968ccb413b7f0fe04202a0
#
_entry.id   45114b2e27968ccb413b7f0fe04202a0
#
_cell.length_a   1.000
_cell.length_b   1.000
_cell.length_c   1.000
_cell.angle_alpha   90.00
_cell.angle_beta   90.00
_cell.angle_gamma   90.00
#
_symmetry.space_group_name_H-M   'P 1'
#
loop_
_entity.id
_entity.type
_entity.pdbx_description
1 polymer ?
#
loop_
_entity_poly.entity_id
_entity_poly.type
_entity_poly.pdbx_seq_one_letter_code
_entity_poly.pdbx_strand_id
1 'polypeptide(L)' 'MITIYILEGENRRYVGITKDLPRRLSEHAKNSHSGRLIGKFAVLHQEQASSYAEARQREKFLKSGQGRAWLAEKYPKR' A
#
# COMPACT_ATOMS: atom_id res chain seq x y z
N MET A 1 9.98 2.19 -13.43
CA MET A 1 9.81 2.64 -12.05
C MET A 1 8.97 1.67 -11.25
N ILE A 2 9.18 1.64 -9.97
CA ILE A 2 8.42 0.80 -9.05
C ILE A 2 7.49 1.69 -8.24
N THR A 3 6.23 1.32 -8.13
CA THR A 3 5.25 2.07 -7.34
C THR A 3 5.13 1.42 -5.97
N ILE A 4 5.26 2.23 -4.93
CA ILE A 4 4.91 1.85 -3.56
C ILE A 4 3.49 2.40 -3.35
N TYR A 5 2.57 1.57 -2.93
CA TYR A 5 1.19 1.99 -2.78
C TYR A 5 0.64 1.55 -1.43
N ILE A 6 -0.32 2.32 -0.94
CA ILE A 6 -1.01 2.01 0.31
C ILE A 6 -2.49 2.00 0.01
N LEU A 7 -3.13 0.90 0.34
CA LEU A 7 -4.58 0.74 0.21
C LEU A 7 -5.20 0.90 1.58
N GLU A 8 -6.28 1.66 1.64
CA GLU A 8 -7.05 1.77 2.87
C GLU A 8 -8.30 0.92 2.73
N GLY A 9 -8.40 -0.10 3.56
CA GLY A 9 -9.57 -0.96 3.63
C GLY A 9 -10.44 -0.60 4.81
N GLU A 10 -11.44 -1.42 5.09
CA GLU A 10 -12.38 -1.14 6.17
C GLU A 10 -11.72 -1.20 7.55
N ASN A 11 -10.82 -2.17 7.75
CA ASN A 11 -10.23 -2.43 9.05
C ASN A 11 -8.73 -2.22 9.12
N ARG A 12 -8.06 -2.12 7.99
CA ARG A 12 -6.59 -2.03 7.97
C ARG A 12 -6.11 -1.35 6.70
N ARG A 13 -4.85 -0.96 6.75
CA ARG A 13 -4.14 -0.44 5.59
C ARG A 13 -3.16 -1.51 5.09
N TYR A 14 -3.00 -1.57 3.79
CA TYR A 14 -2.12 -2.53 3.14
C TYR A 14 -1.05 -1.78 2.37
N VAL A 15 0.21 -2.17 2.56
CA VAL A 15 1.35 -1.56 1.87
C VAL A 15 1.93 -2.60 0.90
N GLY A 16 2.13 -2.20 -0.36
CA GLY A 16 2.70 -3.08 -1.35
C GLY A 16 3.56 -2.33 -2.35
N ILE A 17 4.26 -3.09 -3.19
CA ILE A 17 5.05 -2.55 -4.28
C ILE A 17 4.70 -3.29 -5.57
N THR A 18 4.74 -2.58 -6.69
CA THR A 18 4.42 -3.19 -7.98
C THR A 18 5.01 -2.36 -9.12
N LYS A 19 5.27 -3.02 -10.26
CA LYS A 19 5.61 -2.32 -11.50
C LYS A 19 4.37 -1.85 -12.24
N ASP A 20 3.22 -2.42 -11.93
CA ASP A 20 1.98 -2.15 -12.67
C ASP A 20 0.83 -2.01 -11.67
N LEU A 21 0.61 -0.80 -11.21
CA LEU A 21 -0.41 -0.54 -10.21
C LEU A 21 -1.83 -0.86 -10.68
N PRO A 22 -2.26 -0.46 -11.89
CA PRO A 22 -3.62 -0.78 -12.33
C PRO A 22 -3.89 -2.29 -12.33
N ARG A 23 -2.95 -3.07 -12.81
CA ARG A 23 -3.08 -4.52 -12.82
C ARG A 23 -3.15 -5.07 -11.40
N ARG A 24 -2.29 -4.57 -10.52
CA ARG A 24 -2.25 -5.04 -9.13
C ARG A 24 -3.55 -4.73 -8.40
N LEU A 25 -4.12 -3.56 -8.64
CA LEU A 25 -5.41 -3.19 -8.04
C LEU A 25 -6.51 -4.09 -8.54
N SER A 26 -6.49 -4.43 -9.83
CA SER A 26 -7.45 -5.36 -10.40
C SER A 26 -7.35 -6.74 -9.76
N GLU A 27 -6.14 -7.22 -9.53
CA GLU A 27 -5.90 -8.50 -8.87
C GLU A 27 -6.43 -8.49 -7.43
N HIS A 28 -6.19 -7.41 -6.70
CA HIS A 28 -6.70 -7.27 -5.34
C HIS A 28 -8.23 -7.30 -5.31
N ALA A 29 -8.86 -6.65 -6.27
CA ALA A 29 -10.32 -6.57 -6.32
C ALA A 29 -10.97 -7.90 -6.68
N LYS A 30 -10.33 -8.68 -7.55
CA LYS A 30 -10.98 -9.87 -8.12
C LYS A 30 -10.81 -11.13 -7.31
N ASN A 31 -9.57 -11.49 -6.99
CA ASN A 31 -9.28 -12.81 -6.46
C ASN A 31 -8.34 -12.81 -5.29
N SER A 32 -7.83 -11.70 -4.98
CA SER A 32 -6.74 -11.64 -4.05
C SER A 32 -7.18 -11.99 -2.65
N HIS A 33 -6.38 -12.79 -2.00
CA HIS A 33 -6.51 -13.03 -0.57
C HIS A 33 -6.47 -11.71 0.19
N SER A 34 -5.65 -10.77 -0.28
CA SER A 34 -5.58 -9.43 0.29
C SER A 34 -6.89 -8.67 0.14
N GLY A 35 -7.56 -8.81 -1.00
CA GLY A 35 -8.85 -8.18 -1.22
C GLY A 35 -9.89 -8.66 -0.22
N ARG A 36 -9.88 -9.94 0.12
CA ARG A 36 -10.78 -10.49 1.13
C ARG A 36 -10.46 -9.96 2.52
N LEU A 37 -9.18 -9.82 2.83
CA LEU A 37 -8.73 -9.40 4.15
C LEU A 37 -9.00 -7.93 4.42
N ILE A 38 -8.88 -7.07 3.41
CA ILE A 38 -9.06 -5.63 3.59
C ILE A 38 -10.45 -5.15 3.16
N GLY A 39 -11.26 -6.04 2.58
CA GLY A 39 -12.61 -5.69 2.13
C GLY A 39 -12.60 -4.68 1.01
N LYS A 40 -13.53 -3.75 1.02
CA LYS A 40 -13.52 -2.64 0.08
C LYS A 40 -12.34 -1.75 0.39
N PHE A 41 -11.66 -1.28 -0.65
CA PHE A 41 -10.46 -0.47 -0.46
C PHE A 41 -10.36 0.66 -1.47
N ALA A 42 -9.55 1.64 -1.12
CA ALA A 42 -9.19 2.74 -2.01
C ALA A 42 -7.70 2.98 -1.91
N VAL A 43 -7.12 3.55 -2.96
CA VAL A 43 -5.70 3.92 -2.93
C VAL A 43 -5.57 5.16 -2.07
N LEU A 44 -4.90 5.02 -0.94
CA LEU A 44 -4.70 6.11 0.00
C LEU A 44 -3.50 6.96 -0.38
N HIS A 45 -2.44 6.31 -0.87
CA HIS A 45 -1.14 6.97 -1.09
C HIS A 45 -0.33 6.16 -2.08
N GLN A 46 0.49 6.83 -2.89
CA GLN A 46 1.43 6.14 -3.76
C GLN A 46 2.69 6.97 -3.93
N GLU A 47 3.81 6.25 -4.10
CA GLU A 47 5.12 6.85 -4.31
C GLU A 47 5.82 6.09 -5.43
N GLN A 48 6.82 6.71 -6.03
CA GLN A 48 7.63 6.09 -7.07
C GLN A 48 9.04 5.89 -6.57
N ALA A 49 9.62 4.74 -6.91
CA ALA A 49 11.03 4.45 -6.62
C ALA A 49 11.72 4.05 -7.92
N SER A 50 13.02 4.33 -8.03
CA SER A 50 13.77 4.03 -9.24
C SER A 50 14.22 2.58 -9.31
N SER A 51 14.19 1.86 -8.20
CA SER A 51 14.61 0.48 -8.16
C SER A 51 13.81 -0.32 -7.12
N TYR A 52 13.86 -1.64 -7.23
CA TYR A 52 13.25 -2.51 -6.23
C TYR A 52 13.89 -2.35 -4.86
N ALA A 53 15.20 -2.14 -4.82
CA ALA A 53 15.90 -1.97 -3.55
C ALA A 53 15.34 -0.78 -2.78
N GLU A 54 15.17 0.35 -3.46
CA GLU A 54 14.58 1.55 -2.84
C GLU A 54 13.13 1.31 -2.44
N ALA A 55 12.37 0.66 -3.32
CA ALA A 55 10.97 0.39 -3.05
C ALA A 55 10.81 -0.51 -1.82
N ARG A 56 11.65 -1.54 -1.70
CA ARG A 56 11.60 -2.45 -0.55
C ARG A 56 11.96 -1.76 0.75
N GLN A 57 12.94 -0.87 0.72
CA GLN A 57 13.31 -0.11 1.91
C GLN A 57 12.15 0.76 2.37
N ARG A 58 11.48 1.42 1.41
CA ARG A 58 10.34 2.26 1.74
C ARG A 58 9.16 1.44 2.24
N GLU A 59 8.89 0.30 1.61
CA GLU A 59 7.85 -0.61 2.05
C GLU A 59 8.07 -1.06 3.48
N LYS A 60 9.32 -1.44 3.79
CA LYS A 60 9.67 -1.88 5.13
C LYS A 60 9.45 -0.77 6.15
N PHE A 61 9.85 0.46 5.81
CA PHE A 61 9.60 1.61 6.68
C PHE A 61 8.10 1.80 6.92
N LEU A 62 7.31 1.79 5.85
CA LEU A 62 5.87 2.04 5.95
C LEU A 62 5.14 0.97 6.76
N LYS A 63 5.70 -0.24 6.81
CA LYS A 63 5.15 -1.34 7.62
C LYS A 63 5.62 -1.31 9.07
N SER A 64 6.63 -0.50 9.37
CA SER A 64 7.15 -0.38 10.72
C SER A 64 6.27 0.51 11.58
N GLY A 65 6.52 0.51 12.89
CA GLY A 65 5.79 1.38 13.81
C GLY A 65 5.97 2.85 13.47
N GLN A 66 7.19 3.25 13.09
CA GLN A 66 7.47 4.63 12.70
C GLN A 66 6.70 5.01 11.43
N GLY A 67 6.66 4.12 10.46
CA GLY A 67 5.92 4.36 9.22
C GLY A 67 4.43 4.46 9.45
N ARG A 68 3.89 3.62 10.32
CA ARG A 68 2.48 3.68 10.69
C ARG A 68 2.13 5.00 11.37
N ALA A 69 3.00 5.49 12.23
CA ALA A 69 2.81 6.78 12.88
C ALA A 69 2.83 7.92 11.85
N TRP A 70 3.78 7.86 10.92
CA TRP A 70 3.87 8.84 9.84
C TRP A 70 2.59 8.87 9.00
N LEU A 71 2.08 7.68 8.66
CA LEU A 71 0.83 7.57 7.90
C LEU A 71 -0.37 8.09 8.69
N ALA A 72 -0.41 7.82 9.99
CA ALA A 72 -1.50 8.27 10.82
C ALA A 72 -1.54 9.79 10.92
N GLU A 73 -0.38 10.45 10.91
CA GLU A 73 -0.32 11.90 10.88
C GLU A 73 -0.74 12.47 9.56
N LYS A 74 -0.27 11.87 8.46
CA LYS A 74 -0.56 12.36 7.12
C LYS A 74 -2.00 12.07 6.69
N TYR A 75 -2.49 10.91 7.08
CA TYR A 75 -3.83 10.43 6.73
C TYR A 75 -4.54 9.94 8.00
N PRO A 76 -5.05 10.85 8.83
CA PRO A 76 -5.71 10.44 10.06
C PRO A 76 -6.91 9.55 9.78
N LYS A 77 -7.08 8.53 10.60
CA LYS A 77 -8.29 7.71 10.53
C LYS A 77 -9.44 8.45 11.20
N ARG A 78 -10.61 8.28 10.61
CA ARG A 78 -11.83 8.85 11.17
C ARG A 78 -12.38 8.01 12.30
#